data_3f7d94ba8389d426c8b7ef1011c10c5b
#
_entry.id   3f7d94ba8389d426c8b7ef1011c10c5b
#
_cell.length_a   1.000
_cell.length_b   1.000
_cell.length_c   1.000
_cell.angle_alpha   90.00
_cell.angle_beta   90.00
_cell.angle_gamma   90.00
#
_symmetry.space_group_name_H-M   'P 1'
#
loop_
_entity.id
_entity.type
_entity.pdbx_description
1 polymer ?
#
loop_
_entity_poly.entity_id
_entity_poly.type
_entity_poly.pdbx_seq_one_letter_code
_entity_poly.pdbx_strand_id
1 'polypeptide(L)'
;MEKTIKKIEDMSLNAWPSHKMELYDGWILRFSYFYTHRTNSVEQFGNSTLPWREKVAYCEDVYKRLGSPAIFKISPLVSPDFDYTLENRGYEIQHVTEVMTLHLSDARLDAPYSAVTITDEIPDIWITSLFDLKGMTNPIHRAVVPSMYQRNDLCFHLERGEDHRYRTWYP
;
A
#
# COMPACT_ATOMS: atom_id res chain seq x y z
N MET A 1 -17.79 -10.02 4.92
CA MET A 1 -17.26 -8.84 4.21
C MET A 1 -16.09 -8.19 4.97
N GLU A 2 -16.30 -7.57 6.11
CA GLU A 2 -15.26 -6.88 6.91
C GLU A 2 -14.01 -7.74 7.18
N LYS A 3 -14.18 -9.01 7.57
CA LYS A 3 -13.06 -9.95 7.77
C LYS A 3 -12.22 -10.18 6.52
N THR A 4 -12.87 -10.23 5.34
CA THR A 4 -12.17 -10.39 4.06
C THR A 4 -11.36 -9.15 3.72
N ILE A 5 -11.93 -7.96 3.91
CA ILE A 5 -11.23 -6.69 3.69
C ILE A 5 -10.01 -6.62 4.62
N LYS A 6 -10.21 -6.90 5.92
CA LYS A 6 -9.09 -6.88 6.88
C LYS A 6 -7.97 -7.85 6.46
N LYS A 7 -8.30 -9.06 6.04
CA LYS A 7 -7.32 -10.03 5.53
C LYS A 7 -6.55 -9.50 4.34
N ILE A 8 -7.24 -8.85 3.39
CA ILE A 8 -6.61 -8.24 2.21
C ILE A 8 -5.68 -7.09 2.63
N GLU A 9 -6.10 -6.25 3.58
CA GLU A 9 -5.26 -5.18 4.11
C GLU A 9 -3.99 -5.73 4.76
N ASP A 10 -4.12 -6.72 5.65
CA ASP A 10 -2.98 -7.37 6.31
C ASP A 10 -2.02 -7.98 5.27
N MET A 11 -2.54 -8.66 4.24
CA MET A 11 -1.73 -9.21 3.15
C MET A 11 -1.05 -8.13 2.32
N SER A 12 -1.75 -7.02 2.04
CA SER A 12 -1.21 -5.88 1.30
C SER A 12 -0.04 -5.21 2.06
N LEU A 13 -0.17 -5.07 3.38
CA LEU A 13 0.90 -4.55 4.24
C LEU A 13 2.14 -5.46 4.20
N ASN A 14 1.93 -6.76 4.28
CA ASN A 14 3.01 -7.76 4.26
C ASN A 14 3.67 -7.87 2.89
N ALA A 15 2.89 -7.80 1.80
CA ALA A 15 3.41 -7.89 0.43
C ALA A 15 4.24 -6.67 0.01
N TRP A 16 4.03 -5.53 0.66
CA TRP A 16 4.79 -4.30 0.43
C TRP A 16 5.38 -3.78 1.75
N PRO A 17 6.38 -4.46 2.33
CA PRO A 17 6.98 -4.07 3.59
C PRO A 17 7.69 -2.72 3.46
N SER A 18 7.56 -1.89 4.49
CA SER A 18 8.28 -0.63 4.60
C SER A 18 9.63 -0.84 5.28
N HIS A 19 10.63 -0.03 4.93
CA HIS A 19 11.93 -0.07 5.59
C HIS A 19 11.86 0.39 7.05
N LYS A 20 10.99 1.37 7.31
CA LYS A 20 10.70 1.87 8.64
C LYS A 20 9.20 2.04 8.83
N MET A 21 8.74 1.74 10.03
CA MET A 21 7.37 1.97 10.47
C MET A 21 7.38 2.66 11.82
N GLU A 22 6.36 3.49 12.05
CA GLU A 22 6.07 4.10 13.33
C GLU A 22 4.61 3.84 13.70
N LEU A 23 4.37 3.39 14.93
CA LEU A 23 3.02 3.18 15.46
C LEU A 23 2.62 4.41 16.27
N TYR A 24 1.44 4.94 15.98
CA TYR A 24 0.88 6.06 16.71
C TYR A 24 -0.62 5.88 16.93
N ASP A 25 -1.02 5.63 18.15
CA ASP A 25 -2.40 5.46 18.60
C ASP A 25 -3.29 4.65 17.62
N GLY A 26 -2.84 3.43 17.28
CA GLY A 26 -3.54 2.52 16.37
C GLY A 26 -3.38 2.85 14.87
N TRP A 27 -2.53 3.80 14.52
CA TRP A 27 -2.14 4.07 13.15
C TRP A 27 -0.71 3.61 12.88
N ILE A 28 -0.43 3.23 11.62
CA ILE A 28 0.91 2.90 11.15
C ILE A 28 1.35 3.96 10.14
N LEU A 29 2.44 4.65 10.44
CA LEU A 29 3.14 5.53 9.52
C LEU A 29 4.25 4.72 8.86
N ARG A 30 4.33 4.72 7.53
CA ARG A 30 5.23 3.86 6.76
C ARG A 30 6.21 4.70 5.94
N PHE A 31 7.47 4.27 5.88
CA PHE A 31 8.54 5.03 5.23
C PHE A 31 9.45 4.10 4.43
N SER A 32 9.59 4.38 3.12
CA SER A 32 10.45 3.64 2.18
C SER A 32 10.95 4.56 1.09
N TYR A 33 11.70 5.60 1.46
CA TYR A 33 12.34 6.53 0.53
C TYR A 33 11.38 7.16 -0.49
N PHE A 34 10.09 7.21 -0.18
CA PHE A 34 9.02 7.74 -1.02
C PHE A 34 8.96 7.15 -2.44
N TYR A 35 9.37 5.88 -2.58
CA TYR A 35 9.31 5.16 -3.85
C TYR A 35 7.89 4.91 -4.36
N THR A 36 7.00 4.49 -3.46
CA THR A 36 5.59 4.24 -3.77
C THR A 36 4.71 4.58 -2.57
N HIS A 37 3.49 5.02 -2.81
CA HIS A 37 2.52 5.30 -1.75
C HIS A 37 2.19 4.06 -0.91
N ARG A 38 2.22 2.86 -1.51
CA ARG A 38 1.98 1.60 -0.79
C ARG A 38 2.89 1.36 0.41
N THR A 39 4.06 1.97 0.42
CA THR A 39 5.05 1.84 1.50
C THR A 39 5.41 3.15 2.17
N ASN A 40 4.72 4.22 1.81
CA ASN A 40 4.93 5.58 2.31
C ASN A 40 3.59 6.27 2.56
N SER A 41 2.70 5.60 3.27
CA SER A 41 1.38 6.12 3.65
C SER A 41 1.08 5.82 5.11
N VAL A 42 0.12 6.55 5.63
CA VAL A 42 -0.49 6.31 6.93
C VAL A 42 -1.69 5.40 6.75
N GLU A 43 -1.78 4.35 7.56
CA GLU A 43 -2.90 3.41 7.55
C GLU A 43 -3.49 3.27 8.95
N GLN A 44 -4.82 3.21 9.03
CA GLN A 44 -5.52 2.90 10.27
C GLN A 44 -5.48 1.38 10.47
N PHE A 45 -4.84 0.94 11.55
CA PHE A 45 -4.59 -0.48 11.80
C PHE A 45 -5.32 -1.03 13.03
N GLY A 46 -5.47 -0.22 14.07
CA GLY A 46 -6.04 -0.63 15.33
C GLY A 46 -6.95 0.43 15.97
N ASN A 47 -7.37 0.13 17.20
CA ASN A 47 -8.16 1.05 17.98
C ASN A 47 -7.41 2.34 18.28
N SER A 48 -8.12 3.45 18.24
CA SER A 48 -7.62 4.79 18.50
C SER A 48 -8.28 5.41 19.70
N THR A 49 -7.54 6.19 20.45
CA THR A 49 -8.03 6.93 21.62
C THR A 49 -7.99 8.45 21.42
N LEU A 50 -7.12 8.93 20.53
CA LEU A 50 -6.95 10.34 20.22
C LEU A 50 -7.92 10.81 19.11
N PRO A 51 -8.32 12.08 19.12
CA PRO A 51 -9.11 12.66 18.02
C PRO A 51 -8.35 12.64 16.69
N TRP A 52 -9.06 12.40 15.58
CA TRP A 52 -8.45 12.39 14.23
C TRP A 52 -7.68 13.66 13.90
N ARG A 53 -8.21 14.84 14.29
CA ARG A 53 -7.55 16.13 14.05
C ARG A 53 -6.12 16.18 14.62
N GLU A 54 -5.94 15.64 15.81
CA GLU A 54 -4.65 15.60 16.49
C GLU A 54 -3.71 14.59 15.82
N LYS A 55 -4.23 13.41 15.47
CA LYS A 55 -3.48 12.37 14.79
C LYS A 55 -3.02 12.77 13.39
N VAL A 56 -3.90 13.43 12.62
CA VAL A 56 -3.55 13.97 11.30
C VAL A 56 -2.44 15.00 11.42
N ALA A 57 -2.55 15.94 12.36
CA ALA A 57 -1.52 16.95 12.59
C ALA A 57 -0.16 16.33 12.96
N TYR A 58 -0.16 15.28 13.78
CA TYR A 58 1.05 14.54 14.09
C TYR A 58 1.67 13.91 12.85
N CYS A 59 0.88 13.22 12.04
CA CYS A 59 1.35 12.60 10.80
C CYS A 59 1.92 13.64 9.84
N GLU A 60 1.23 14.76 9.65
CA GLU A 60 1.70 15.88 8.83
C GLU A 60 3.07 16.38 9.29
N ASP A 61 3.28 16.56 10.59
CA ASP A 61 4.56 17.01 11.14
C ASP A 61 5.68 15.98 10.94
N VAL A 62 5.38 14.69 11.14
CA VAL A 62 6.36 13.61 10.91
C VAL A 62 6.79 13.56 9.45
N TYR A 63 5.84 13.54 8.49
CA TYR A 63 6.16 13.47 7.07
C TYR A 63 6.84 14.76 6.57
N LYS A 64 6.41 15.93 7.06
CA LYS A 64 7.04 17.22 6.74
C LYS A 64 8.52 17.26 7.14
N ARG A 65 8.87 16.71 8.29
CA ARG A 65 10.30 16.60 8.72
C ARG A 65 11.12 15.70 7.79
N LEU A 66 10.47 14.78 7.08
CA LEU A 66 11.08 13.91 6.07
C LEU A 66 11.06 14.52 4.67
N GLY A 67 10.55 15.74 4.51
CA GLY A 67 10.47 16.44 3.23
C GLY A 67 9.38 15.94 2.28
N SER A 68 8.32 15.32 2.83
CA SER A 68 7.21 14.78 2.06
C SER A 68 5.87 15.14 2.68
N PRO A 69 4.79 15.25 1.90
CA PRO A 69 3.44 15.32 2.45
C PRO A 69 3.02 14.01 3.11
N ALA A 70 2.14 14.09 4.10
CA ALA A 70 1.48 12.91 4.65
C ALA A 70 0.45 12.39 3.64
N ILE A 71 0.43 11.08 3.43
CA ILE A 71 -0.48 10.39 2.53
C ILE A 71 -1.31 9.44 3.37
N PHE A 72 -2.63 9.51 3.29
CA PHE A 72 -3.52 8.62 4.02
C PHE A 72 -4.13 7.58 3.09
N LYS A 73 -3.94 6.31 3.40
CA LYS A 73 -4.62 5.21 2.74
C LYS A 73 -5.97 4.99 3.40
N ILE A 74 -7.03 5.07 2.60
CA ILE A 74 -8.40 4.85 3.05
C ILE A 74 -8.89 3.53 2.51
N SER A 75 -9.21 2.61 3.40
CA SER A 75 -9.88 1.36 3.10
C SER A 75 -11.38 1.45 3.43
N PRO A 76 -12.22 0.51 2.95
CA PRO A 76 -13.63 0.45 3.33
C PRO A 76 -13.88 0.20 4.83
N LEU A 77 -12.84 -0.07 5.62
CA LEU A 77 -12.92 -0.23 7.07
C LEU A 77 -12.82 1.11 7.83
N VAL A 78 -12.37 2.15 7.13
CA VAL A 78 -12.22 3.50 7.72
C VAL A 78 -13.58 4.20 7.71
N SER A 79 -13.90 4.92 8.79
CA SER A 79 -15.14 5.70 8.87
C SER A 79 -15.23 6.73 7.75
N PRO A 80 -16.37 6.85 7.06
CA PRO A 80 -16.58 7.91 6.06
C PRO A 80 -16.37 9.33 6.60
N ASP A 81 -16.60 9.57 7.89
CA ASP A 81 -16.39 10.88 8.52
C ASP A 81 -14.91 11.30 8.50
N PHE A 82 -14.02 10.32 8.38
CA PHE A 82 -12.59 10.61 8.25
C PHE A 82 -12.25 11.24 6.88
N ASP A 83 -12.93 10.83 5.81
CA ASP A 83 -12.82 11.46 4.49
C ASP A 83 -13.13 12.95 4.58
N TYR A 84 -14.24 13.32 5.24
CA TYR A 84 -14.59 14.73 5.48
C TYR A 84 -13.55 15.48 6.32
N THR A 85 -12.92 14.78 7.27
CA THR A 85 -11.85 15.38 8.08
C THR A 85 -10.65 15.73 7.22
N LEU A 86 -10.26 14.87 6.28
CA LEU A 86 -9.16 15.11 5.35
C LEU A 86 -9.51 16.18 4.31
N GLU A 87 -10.70 16.12 3.71
CA GLU A 87 -11.19 17.12 2.76
C GLU A 87 -11.17 18.53 3.36
N ASN A 88 -11.68 18.70 4.59
CA ASN A 88 -11.68 19.98 5.31
C ASN A 88 -10.27 20.49 5.65
N ARG A 89 -9.24 19.66 5.54
CA ARG A 89 -7.82 20.03 5.70
C ARG A 89 -7.13 20.30 4.36
N GLY A 90 -7.86 20.22 3.24
CA GLY A 90 -7.34 20.47 1.90
C GLY A 90 -6.70 19.26 1.23
N TYR A 91 -6.94 18.03 1.73
CA TYR A 91 -6.53 16.82 1.04
C TYR A 91 -7.42 16.53 -0.17
N GLU A 92 -6.82 15.94 -1.20
CA GLU A 92 -7.51 15.50 -2.40
C GLU A 92 -7.46 13.98 -2.54
N ILE A 93 -8.54 13.39 -3.07
CA ILE A 93 -8.60 11.95 -3.36
C ILE A 93 -7.75 11.65 -4.58
N GLN A 94 -6.83 10.71 -4.44
CA GLN A 94 -6.02 10.21 -5.55
C GLN A 94 -5.96 8.67 -5.55
N HIS A 95 -5.66 8.11 -6.72
CA HIS A 95 -5.42 6.68 -6.90
C HIS A 95 -6.53 5.79 -6.32
N VAL A 96 -7.77 6.06 -6.70
CA VAL A 96 -8.89 5.14 -6.40
C VAL A 96 -8.60 3.79 -7.03
N THR A 97 -8.56 2.74 -6.21
CA THR A 97 -8.25 1.38 -6.64
C THR A 97 -9.39 0.45 -6.27
N GLU A 98 -9.89 -0.29 -7.23
CA GLU A 98 -10.83 -1.39 -7.01
C GLU A 98 -10.05 -2.68 -6.77
N VAL A 99 -10.32 -3.35 -5.66
CA VAL A 99 -9.72 -4.65 -5.35
C VAL A 99 -10.71 -5.74 -5.70
N MET A 100 -10.35 -6.54 -6.71
CA MET A 100 -11.14 -7.68 -7.14
C MET A 100 -10.57 -8.97 -6.59
N THR A 101 -11.43 -9.91 -6.23
CA THR A 101 -11.05 -11.25 -5.79
C THR A 101 -11.64 -12.29 -6.72
N LEU A 102 -10.92 -13.38 -6.95
CA LEU A 102 -11.36 -14.53 -7.74
C LEU A 102 -11.20 -15.81 -6.93
N HIS A 103 -12.24 -16.61 -6.86
CA HIS A 103 -12.13 -17.96 -6.31
C HIS A 103 -11.44 -18.86 -7.33
N LEU A 104 -10.28 -19.44 -7.01
CA LEU A 104 -9.49 -20.20 -7.98
C LEU A 104 -10.19 -21.46 -8.51
N SER A 105 -11.10 -22.07 -7.74
CA SER A 105 -11.92 -23.18 -8.21
C SER A 105 -12.85 -22.80 -9.37
N ASP A 106 -13.19 -21.51 -9.50
CA ASP A 106 -14.10 -20.99 -10.52
C ASP A 106 -13.33 -20.43 -11.73
N ALA A 107 -11.99 -20.38 -11.63
CA ALA A 107 -11.14 -19.86 -12.67
C ALA A 107 -11.00 -20.88 -13.82
N ARG A 108 -11.34 -20.45 -15.05
CA ARG A 108 -10.97 -21.17 -16.27
C ARG A 108 -9.57 -20.74 -16.67
N LEU A 109 -8.60 -21.64 -16.51
CA LEU A 109 -7.19 -21.39 -16.81
C LEU A 109 -6.77 -21.95 -18.17
N ASP A 110 -7.69 -21.95 -19.13
CA ASP A 110 -7.52 -22.58 -20.46
C ASP A 110 -6.74 -21.69 -21.45
N ALA A 111 -6.21 -20.55 -21.01
CA ALA A 111 -5.42 -19.68 -21.89
C ALA A 111 -4.06 -20.31 -22.22
N PRO A 112 -3.61 -20.25 -23.48
CA PRO A 112 -2.27 -20.71 -23.85
C PRO A 112 -1.25 -19.88 -23.10
N TYR A 113 -0.44 -20.52 -22.28
CA TYR A 113 0.61 -19.86 -21.50
C TYR A 113 1.71 -19.38 -22.44
N SER A 114 2.02 -18.09 -22.40
CA SER A 114 3.32 -17.60 -22.82
C SER A 114 4.38 -18.28 -21.95
N ALA A 115 5.57 -18.52 -22.52
CA ALA A 115 6.66 -19.09 -21.72
C ALA A 115 6.96 -18.19 -20.51
N VAL A 116 6.58 -18.65 -19.32
CA VAL A 116 6.81 -17.96 -18.06
C VAL A 116 7.84 -18.74 -17.25
N THR A 117 8.90 -18.08 -16.83
CA THR A 117 9.87 -18.65 -15.90
C THR A 117 9.50 -18.23 -14.48
N ILE A 118 9.32 -19.19 -13.59
CA ILE A 118 9.10 -18.96 -12.16
C ILE A 118 10.43 -19.21 -11.45
N THR A 119 10.87 -18.27 -10.64
CA THR A 119 12.12 -18.36 -9.87
C THR A 119 11.84 -18.03 -8.40
N ASP A 120 12.58 -18.66 -7.51
CA ASP A 120 12.51 -18.40 -6.07
C ASP A 120 13.23 -17.10 -5.66
N GLU A 121 14.09 -16.60 -6.55
CA GLU A 121 14.82 -15.35 -6.35
C GLU A 121 14.52 -14.36 -7.48
N ILE A 122 14.62 -13.07 -7.18
CA ILE A 122 14.47 -12.00 -8.16
C ILE A 122 15.84 -11.69 -8.77
N PRO A 123 16.09 -12.04 -10.04
CA PRO A 123 17.37 -11.74 -10.70
C PRO A 123 17.56 -10.24 -10.88
N ASP A 124 18.80 -9.75 -10.81
CA ASP A 124 19.15 -8.34 -11.04
C ASP A 124 18.67 -7.84 -12.40
N ILE A 125 18.67 -8.69 -13.42
CA ILE A 125 18.17 -8.34 -14.75
C ILE A 125 16.67 -8.01 -14.73
N TRP A 126 15.88 -8.70 -13.88
CA TRP A 126 14.45 -8.42 -13.73
C TRP A 126 14.22 -7.03 -13.11
N ILE A 127 14.97 -6.69 -12.05
CA ILE A 127 14.91 -5.37 -11.41
C ILE A 127 15.33 -4.27 -12.40
N THR A 128 16.42 -4.48 -13.13
CA THR A 128 16.90 -3.51 -14.14
C THR A 128 15.83 -3.28 -15.20
N SER A 129 15.27 -4.35 -15.76
CA SER A 129 14.22 -4.26 -16.77
C SER A 129 12.97 -3.55 -16.25
N LEU A 130 12.57 -3.83 -14.99
CA LEU A 130 11.44 -3.15 -14.34
C LEU A 130 11.67 -1.63 -14.24
N PHE A 131 12.86 -1.21 -13.83
CA PHE A 131 13.21 0.21 -13.72
C PHE A 131 13.25 0.90 -15.08
N ASP A 132 13.82 0.24 -16.07
CA ASP A 132 13.92 0.78 -17.43
C ASP A 132 12.52 0.91 -18.07
N LEU A 133 11.65 -0.11 -17.92
CA LEU A 133 10.27 -0.06 -18.38
C LEU A 133 9.44 1.06 -17.70
N LYS A 134 9.74 1.35 -16.44
CA LYS A 134 9.07 2.44 -15.69
C LYS A 134 9.71 3.81 -15.88
N GLY A 135 10.82 3.92 -16.62
CA GLY A 135 11.57 5.15 -16.78
C GLY A 135 12.16 5.68 -15.46
N MET A 136 12.51 4.80 -14.53
CA MET A 136 12.95 5.19 -13.19
C MET A 136 14.45 5.51 -13.17
N THR A 137 14.76 6.77 -12.91
CA THR A 137 16.15 7.27 -12.91
C THR A 137 16.71 7.56 -11.51
N ASN A 138 15.88 7.57 -10.46
CA ASN A 138 16.33 7.89 -9.11
C ASN A 138 17.27 6.79 -8.57
N PRO A 139 18.57 7.12 -8.31
CA PRO A 139 19.55 6.13 -7.87
C PRO A 139 19.25 5.54 -6.48
N ILE A 140 18.61 6.31 -5.59
CA ILE A 140 18.22 5.82 -4.27
C ILE A 140 17.16 4.73 -4.42
N HIS A 141 16.16 4.95 -5.28
CA HIS A 141 15.15 3.94 -5.55
C HIS A 141 15.77 2.68 -6.15
N ARG A 142 16.70 2.81 -7.10
CA ARG A 142 17.41 1.66 -7.66
C ARG A 142 18.17 0.84 -6.61
N ALA A 143 18.72 1.50 -5.60
CA ALA A 143 19.47 0.84 -4.53
C ALA A 143 18.56 0.14 -3.50
N VAL A 144 17.40 0.73 -3.16
CA VAL A 144 16.58 0.25 -2.03
C VAL A 144 15.42 -0.67 -2.43
N VAL A 145 14.87 -0.49 -3.63
CA VAL A 145 13.69 -1.25 -4.08
C VAL A 145 13.95 -2.77 -4.17
N PRO A 146 15.11 -3.27 -4.59
CA PRO A 146 15.40 -4.70 -4.58
C PRO A 146 15.17 -5.35 -3.22
N SER A 147 15.56 -4.68 -2.14
CA SER A 147 15.36 -5.19 -0.77
C SER A 147 13.90 -5.27 -0.33
N MET A 148 13.00 -4.53 -0.99
CA MET A 148 11.55 -4.61 -0.74
C MET A 148 10.95 -5.85 -1.39
N TYR A 149 11.42 -6.21 -2.59
CA TYR A 149 10.94 -7.39 -3.31
C TYR A 149 11.49 -8.70 -2.73
N GLN A 150 12.75 -8.71 -2.29
CA GLN A 150 13.42 -9.91 -1.75
C GLN A 150 12.84 -10.40 -0.41
N ARG A 151 12.03 -9.60 0.28
CA ARG A 151 11.42 -9.97 1.56
C ARG A 151 10.05 -10.65 1.42
N ASN A 152 9.58 -10.88 0.20
CA ASN A 152 8.23 -11.35 -0.04
C ASN A 152 8.16 -12.87 -0.24
N ASP A 153 8.31 -13.63 0.84
CA ASP A 153 8.01 -15.07 0.87
C ASP A 153 6.48 -15.36 0.90
N LEU A 154 5.64 -14.38 0.58
CA LEU A 154 4.19 -14.48 0.75
C LEU A 154 3.48 -14.73 -0.58
N CYS A 155 2.97 -15.96 -0.76
CA CYS A 155 1.95 -16.26 -1.76
C CYS A 155 0.62 -15.60 -1.39
N PHE A 156 0.04 -14.84 -2.32
CA PHE A 156 -1.30 -14.29 -2.16
C PHE A 156 -2.35 -15.40 -2.28
N HIS A 157 -3.20 -15.54 -1.28
CA HIS A 157 -4.39 -16.36 -1.34
C HIS A 157 -5.58 -15.46 -1.68
N LEU A 158 -6.24 -15.68 -2.83
CA LEU A 158 -7.33 -14.85 -3.31
C LEU A 158 -8.67 -15.57 -3.10
N GLU A 159 -9.62 -14.91 -2.44
CA GLU A 159 -11.00 -15.38 -2.30
C GLU A 159 -11.97 -14.38 -2.97
N ARG A 160 -13.09 -14.87 -3.52
CA ARG A 160 -14.08 -14.06 -4.23
C ARG A 160 -14.88 -13.16 -3.28
N GLY A 161 -14.99 -11.88 -3.58
CA GLY A 161 -15.74 -10.89 -2.80
C GLY A 161 -16.19 -9.68 -3.61
N GLU A 162 -17.08 -8.88 -3.01
CA GLU A 162 -17.74 -7.72 -3.60
C GLU A 162 -16.79 -6.53 -3.85
N ASP A 163 -17.24 -5.60 -4.68
CA ASP A 163 -16.53 -4.40 -5.12
C ASP A 163 -16.20 -3.45 -3.93
N HIS A 164 -14.94 -3.27 -3.63
CA HIS A 164 -14.46 -2.39 -2.56
C HIS A 164 -13.48 -1.36 -3.11
N ARG A 165 -13.81 -0.07 -2.91
CA ARG A 165 -13.01 1.05 -3.39
C ARG A 165 -12.04 1.53 -2.31
N TYR A 166 -10.76 1.65 -2.68
CA TYR A 166 -9.69 2.22 -1.88
C TYR A 166 -9.33 3.59 -2.40
N ARG A 167 -9.10 4.53 -1.49
CA ARG A 167 -8.74 5.91 -1.82
C ARG A 167 -7.46 6.30 -1.10
N THR A 168 -6.70 7.16 -1.72
CA THR A 168 -5.51 7.76 -1.12
C THR A 168 -5.67 9.27 -1.17
N TRP A 169 -5.50 9.94 -0.03
CA TRP A 169 -5.63 11.38 0.10
C TRP A 169 -4.26 12.06 0.08
N TYR A 170 -4.18 13.15 -0.67
CA TYR A 170 -3.01 14.03 -0.77
C TYR A 170 -3.35 15.43 -0.29
N PRO A 171 -2.37 16.17 0.29
CA PRO A 171 -2.52 17.58 0.60
C PRO A 171 -2.55 18.45 -0.65
#